data_fc48e3fc23db2e939701291e4539474d
#
_entry.id   fc48e3fc23db2e939701291e4539474d
#
_cell.length_a   1.000
_cell.length_b   1.000
_cell.length_c   1.000
_cell.angle_alpha   90.00
_cell.angle_beta   90.00
_cell.angle_gamma   90.00
#
_symmetry.space_group_name_H-M   'P 1'
#
loop_
_entity.id
_entity.type
_entity.pdbx_description
1 polymer ?
#
loop_
_entity_poly.entity_id
_entity_poly.type
_entity_poly.pdbx_seq_one_letter_code
_entity_poly.pdbx_strand_id
1 'polypeptide(L)'
;MLLKINKELLGEAMASIGAHPASLPIFAHKSEIVPYKLLGVRTPAANILKQEMLAAGGDAVVPTGCIVNADKYVNVVLLGTLKQYKIVLKKLELMQYFGLKQVATELQEAVAAALEPAALR
;
A
#
# COMPACT_ATOMS: atom_id res chain seq x y z
N MET A 1 -17.65 -9.29 25.19
CA MET A 1 -17.11 -7.96 25.47
C MET A 1 -16.04 -7.60 24.46
N LEU A 2 -16.08 -6.41 23.89
CA LEU A 2 -15.12 -5.94 22.90
C LEU A 2 -14.10 -5.01 23.55
N LEU A 3 -12.82 -5.25 23.31
CA LEU A 3 -11.75 -4.36 23.78
C LEU A 3 -11.01 -3.78 22.56
N LYS A 4 -10.81 -2.48 22.56
CA LYS A 4 -9.95 -1.83 21.57
C LYS A 4 -8.50 -1.96 22.01
N ILE A 5 -7.61 -2.31 21.08
CA ILE A 5 -6.19 -2.51 21.34
C ILE A 5 -5.40 -1.41 20.62
N ASN A 6 -4.41 -0.81 21.29
CA ASN A 6 -3.41 0.00 20.59
C ASN A 6 -2.59 -0.89 19.67
N LYS A 7 -2.41 -0.47 18.44
CA LYS A 7 -1.68 -1.29 17.46
C LYS A 7 -0.23 -1.56 17.86
N GLU A 8 0.37 -0.70 18.67
CA GLU A 8 1.71 -0.91 19.22
C GLU A 8 1.76 -2.12 20.17
N LEU A 9 0.61 -2.50 20.72
CA LEU A 9 0.49 -3.65 21.62
C LEU A 9 -0.02 -4.90 20.94
N LEU A 10 -0.06 -4.92 19.60
CA LEU A 10 -0.55 -6.07 18.85
C LEU A 10 0.19 -7.36 19.23
N GLY A 11 1.52 -7.29 19.34
CA GLY A 11 2.33 -8.45 19.70
C GLY A 11 1.95 -9.03 21.06
N GLU A 12 1.74 -8.15 22.06
CA GLU A 12 1.31 -8.59 23.39
C GLU A 12 -0.08 -9.20 23.37
N ALA A 13 -1.00 -8.59 22.61
CA ALA A 13 -2.36 -9.11 22.47
C ALA A 13 -2.36 -10.48 21.82
N MET A 14 -1.56 -10.69 20.79
CA MET A 14 -1.43 -11.98 20.11
C MET A 14 -0.83 -13.04 21.04
N ALA A 15 0.19 -12.68 21.80
CA ALA A 15 0.79 -13.58 22.76
C ALA A 15 -0.24 -13.98 23.84
N SER A 16 -1.06 -13.05 24.28
CA SER A 16 -2.05 -13.30 25.34
C SER A 16 -3.12 -14.31 24.94
N ILE A 17 -3.40 -14.47 23.64
CA ILE A 17 -4.36 -15.48 23.16
C ILE A 17 -3.68 -16.78 22.70
N GLY A 18 -2.36 -16.90 22.89
CA GLY A 18 -1.62 -18.09 22.52
C GLY A 18 -1.23 -18.21 21.06
N ALA A 19 -1.18 -17.10 20.32
CA ALA A 19 -0.74 -17.13 18.94
C ALA A 19 0.73 -17.50 18.84
N HIS A 20 1.08 -18.26 17.79
CA HIS A 20 2.47 -18.66 17.58
C HIS A 20 3.33 -17.41 17.26
N PRO A 21 4.50 -17.25 17.91
CA PRO A 21 5.33 -16.05 17.70
C PRO A 21 5.70 -15.81 16.23
N ALA A 22 5.86 -16.85 15.43
CA ALA A 22 6.19 -16.73 14.01
C ALA A 22 5.08 -16.07 13.19
N SER A 23 3.84 -16.00 13.71
CA SER A 23 2.73 -15.37 13.00
C SER A 23 2.73 -13.85 13.11
N LEU A 24 3.45 -13.27 14.09
CA LEU A 24 3.45 -11.82 14.30
C LEU A 24 3.89 -11.01 13.08
N PRO A 25 5.01 -11.33 12.39
CA PRO A 25 5.39 -10.57 11.21
C PRO A 25 4.32 -10.60 10.10
N ILE A 26 3.63 -11.73 9.96
CA ILE A 26 2.56 -11.88 8.96
C ILE A 26 1.41 -10.92 9.27
N PHE A 27 0.96 -10.88 10.51
CA PHE A 27 -0.16 -10.02 10.91
C PHE A 27 0.24 -8.56 11.01
N ALA A 28 1.49 -8.27 11.37
CA ALA A 28 1.99 -6.88 11.41
C ALA A 28 1.87 -6.21 10.03
N HIS A 29 2.16 -6.94 8.95
CA HIS A 29 2.04 -6.41 7.58
C HIS A 29 0.60 -6.13 7.17
N LYS A 30 -0.37 -6.65 7.90
CA LYS A 30 -1.80 -6.46 7.64
C LYS A 30 -2.44 -5.43 8.57
N SER A 31 -1.73 -4.98 9.59
CA SER A 31 -2.30 -4.18 10.67
C SER A 31 -2.03 -2.69 10.55
N GLU A 32 -1.09 -2.28 9.71
CA GLU A 32 -0.72 -0.87 9.55
C GLU A 32 -0.92 -0.38 8.13
N ILE A 33 -1.55 0.78 8.02
CA ILE A 33 -1.59 1.51 6.75
C ILE A 33 -0.29 2.27 6.61
N VAL A 34 0.37 2.06 5.47
CA VAL A 34 1.61 2.76 5.11
C VAL A 34 1.28 3.72 3.97
N PRO A 35 1.20 5.03 4.23
CA PRO A 35 0.89 5.97 3.15
C PRO A 35 2.13 6.24 2.31
N TYR A 36 1.94 6.26 0.99
CA TYR A 36 2.98 6.67 0.04
C TYR A 36 2.46 7.79 -0.84
N LYS A 37 3.30 8.77 -1.12
CA LYS A 37 2.96 9.84 -2.04
C LYS A 37 3.73 9.66 -3.34
N LEU A 38 3.00 9.59 -4.46
CA LEU A 38 3.57 9.52 -5.79
C LEU A 38 3.50 10.91 -6.42
N LEU A 39 4.59 11.36 -6.98
CA LEU A 39 4.68 12.66 -7.64
C LEU A 39 4.68 12.50 -9.16
N GLY A 40 3.98 13.38 -9.84
CA GLY A 40 4.04 13.46 -11.30
C GLY A 40 3.49 12.23 -12.00
N VAL A 41 2.34 11.73 -11.56
CA VAL A 41 1.66 10.59 -12.16
C VAL A 41 0.69 11.08 -13.23
N ARG A 42 0.68 10.46 -14.40
CA ARG A 42 -0.31 10.80 -15.44
C ARG A 42 -1.72 10.47 -14.94
N THR A 43 -2.70 11.31 -15.29
CA THR A 43 -4.07 11.13 -14.80
C THR A 43 -4.67 9.76 -15.12
N PRO A 44 -4.47 9.16 -16.30
CA PRO A 44 -4.96 7.79 -16.53
C PRO A 44 -4.36 6.78 -15.54
N ALA A 45 -3.06 6.89 -15.25
CA ALA A 45 -2.39 6.03 -14.28
C ALA A 45 -2.93 6.26 -12.87
N ALA A 46 -3.18 7.51 -12.49
CA ALA A 46 -3.75 7.83 -11.19
C ALA A 46 -5.12 7.18 -11.00
N ASN A 47 -5.96 7.21 -12.03
CA ASN A 47 -7.27 6.58 -11.98
C ASN A 47 -7.18 5.05 -11.89
N ILE A 48 -6.24 4.45 -12.61
CA ILE A 48 -6.00 3.00 -12.53
C ILE A 48 -5.51 2.63 -11.13
N LEU A 49 -4.56 3.39 -10.58
CA LEU A 49 -4.07 3.15 -9.22
C LEU A 49 -5.19 3.21 -8.19
N LYS A 50 -6.09 4.19 -8.31
CA LYS A 50 -7.24 4.27 -7.42
C LYS A 50 -8.11 3.03 -7.50
N GLN A 51 -8.43 2.57 -8.72
CA GLN A 51 -9.24 1.36 -8.90
C GLN A 51 -8.56 0.12 -8.34
N GLU A 52 -7.27 -0.04 -8.58
CA GLU A 52 -6.54 -1.21 -8.11
C GLU A 52 -6.35 -1.18 -6.59
N MET A 53 -6.10 0.00 -6.00
CA MET A 53 -6.01 0.11 -4.55
C MET A 53 -7.34 -0.23 -3.89
N LEU A 54 -8.45 0.30 -4.41
CA LEU A 54 -9.79 -0.04 -3.90
C LEU A 54 -10.07 -1.53 -4.02
N ALA A 55 -9.72 -2.15 -5.14
CA ALA A 55 -9.92 -3.58 -5.35
C ALA A 55 -9.11 -4.42 -4.37
N ALA A 56 -7.94 -3.94 -3.94
CA ALA A 56 -7.10 -4.62 -2.96
C ALA A 56 -7.54 -4.37 -1.51
N GLY A 57 -8.49 -3.47 -1.29
CA GLY A 57 -8.99 -3.13 0.03
C GLY A 57 -8.36 -1.89 0.65
N GLY A 58 -7.45 -1.23 -0.06
CA GLY A 58 -6.89 0.06 0.32
C GLY A 58 -7.64 1.21 -0.33
N ASP A 59 -6.95 2.30 -0.58
CA ASP A 59 -7.51 3.44 -1.29
C ASP A 59 -6.39 4.28 -1.92
N ALA A 60 -6.78 5.27 -2.68
CA ALA A 60 -5.87 6.28 -3.20
C ALA A 60 -6.58 7.63 -3.20
N VAL A 61 -5.87 8.66 -2.75
CA VAL A 61 -6.37 10.02 -2.77
C VAL A 61 -5.86 10.68 -4.04
N VAL A 62 -6.77 11.10 -4.89
CA VAL A 62 -6.45 11.78 -6.15
C VAL A 62 -7.09 13.17 -6.14
N PRO A 63 -6.54 14.12 -6.93
CA PRO A 63 -7.13 15.46 -6.99
C PRO A 63 -8.54 15.44 -7.55
N THR A 64 -9.36 16.41 -7.14
CA THR A 64 -10.68 16.63 -7.71
C THR A 64 -10.56 16.86 -9.21
N GLY A 65 -11.41 16.21 -10.00
CA GLY A 65 -11.39 16.35 -11.44
C GLY A 65 -10.31 15.55 -12.16
N CYS A 66 -9.59 14.68 -11.45
CA CYS A 66 -8.54 13.85 -12.03
C CYS A 66 -9.02 13.06 -13.25
N ILE A 67 -10.27 12.58 -13.23
CA ILE A 67 -10.81 11.73 -14.29
C ILE A 67 -10.91 12.46 -15.64
N VAL A 68 -11.16 13.77 -15.63
CA VAL A 68 -11.51 14.51 -16.85
C VAL A 68 -10.34 15.12 -17.61
N ASN A 69 -9.11 14.95 -17.15
CA ASN A 69 -7.97 15.64 -17.72
C ASN A 69 -6.79 14.71 -17.97
N ALA A 70 -6.92 13.89 -19.00
CA ALA A 70 -6.02 12.77 -19.29
C ALA A 70 -4.57 13.17 -19.58
N ASP A 71 -4.33 14.42 -19.98
CA ASP A 71 -2.98 14.89 -20.35
C ASP A 71 -2.21 15.55 -19.22
N LYS A 72 -2.81 15.64 -18.05
CA LYS A 72 -2.15 16.23 -16.89
C LYS A 72 -1.38 15.22 -16.06
N TYR A 73 -0.43 15.76 -15.30
CA TYR A 73 0.29 15.02 -14.27
C TYR A 73 -0.23 15.46 -12.91
N VAL A 74 -0.44 14.54 -12.02
CA VAL A 74 -0.99 14.79 -10.69
C VAL A 74 -0.16 14.06 -9.64
N ASN A 75 -0.28 14.52 -8.40
CA ASN A 75 0.27 13.79 -7.25
C ASN A 75 -0.83 12.93 -6.64
N VAL A 76 -0.45 11.76 -6.14
CA VAL A 76 -1.39 10.77 -5.62
C VAL A 76 -0.89 10.30 -4.25
N VAL A 77 -1.79 10.13 -3.30
CA VAL A 77 -1.47 9.50 -2.02
C VAL A 77 -2.10 8.12 -2.01
N LEU A 78 -1.28 7.10 -1.83
CA LEU A 78 -1.73 5.72 -1.70
C LEU A 78 -1.90 5.37 -0.22
N LEU A 79 -2.98 4.68 0.10
CA LEU A 79 -3.29 4.24 1.45
C LEU A 79 -3.52 2.74 1.44
N GLY A 80 -2.60 2.00 2.02
CA GLY A 80 -2.73 0.55 2.06
C GLY A 80 -1.76 -0.09 3.03
N THR A 81 -2.01 -1.34 3.36
CA THR A 81 -1.06 -2.17 4.09
C THR A 81 -0.02 -2.69 3.11
N LEU A 82 1.12 -3.17 3.62
CA LEU A 82 2.15 -3.76 2.77
C LEU A 82 1.61 -4.95 1.98
N LYS A 83 0.70 -5.71 2.56
CA LYS A 83 0.04 -6.82 1.85
C LYS A 83 -0.78 -6.31 0.66
N GLN A 84 -1.53 -5.23 0.87
CA GLN A 84 -2.36 -4.65 -0.20
C GLN A 84 -1.49 -4.11 -1.34
N TYR A 85 -0.36 -3.47 -1.03
CA TYR A 85 0.58 -3.04 -2.06
C TYR A 85 1.13 -4.20 -2.87
N LYS A 86 1.42 -5.34 -2.24
CA LYS A 86 1.87 -6.53 -2.98
C LYS A 86 0.82 -7.01 -3.97
N ILE A 87 -0.45 -6.98 -3.58
CA ILE A 87 -1.56 -7.34 -4.47
C ILE A 87 -1.61 -6.40 -5.67
N VAL A 88 -1.52 -5.10 -5.42
CA VAL A 88 -1.56 -4.08 -6.48
C VAL A 88 -0.36 -4.22 -7.40
N LEU A 89 0.84 -4.41 -6.86
CA LEU A 89 2.06 -4.57 -7.66
C LEU A 89 1.95 -5.75 -8.62
N LYS A 90 1.35 -6.84 -8.19
CA LYS A 90 1.14 -8.00 -9.05
C LYS A 90 0.23 -7.67 -10.22
N LYS A 91 -0.80 -6.87 -9.99
CA LYS A 91 -1.68 -6.39 -11.06
C LYS A 91 -0.95 -5.46 -12.03
N LEU A 92 -0.11 -4.57 -11.50
CA LEU A 92 0.63 -3.61 -12.32
C LEU A 92 1.65 -4.27 -13.24
N GLU A 93 2.09 -5.49 -12.96
CA GLU A 93 2.96 -6.26 -13.86
C GLU A 93 2.35 -6.41 -15.25
N LEU A 94 1.03 -6.42 -15.33
CA LEU A 94 0.29 -6.57 -16.58
C LEU A 94 -0.04 -5.23 -17.25
N MET A 95 0.33 -4.13 -16.62
CA MET A 95 -0.07 -2.78 -17.03
C MET A 95 1.16 -1.89 -17.21
N GLN A 96 1.82 -1.97 -18.36
CA GLN A 96 3.07 -1.22 -18.59
C GLN A 96 2.87 0.06 -19.40
N TYR A 97 1.66 0.61 -19.39
CA TYR A 97 1.29 1.84 -20.11
C TYR A 97 1.05 2.98 -19.13
N PHE A 98 0.93 4.20 -19.67
CA PHE A 98 0.71 5.44 -18.92
C PHE A 98 1.73 5.72 -17.81
N GLY A 99 2.94 5.18 -17.93
CA GLY A 99 3.96 5.35 -16.90
C GLY A 99 3.80 4.45 -15.68
N LEU A 100 2.88 3.50 -15.72
CA LEU A 100 2.64 2.57 -14.61
C LEU A 100 3.84 1.67 -14.32
N LYS A 101 4.66 1.36 -15.33
CA LYS A 101 5.88 0.59 -15.11
C LYS A 101 6.83 1.33 -14.15
N GLN A 102 6.99 2.64 -14.34
CA GLN A 102 7.82 3.46 -13.46
C GLN A 102 7.24 3.52 -12.05
N VAL A 103 5.93 3.72 -11.94
CA VAL A 103 5.23 3.72 -10.66
C VAL A 103 5.43 2.38 -9.95
N ALA A 104 5.27 1.27 -10.67
CA ALA A 104 5.44 -0.06 -10.09
C ALA A 104 6.87 -0.26 -9.59
N THR A 105 7.88 0.21 -10.33
CA THR A 105 9.28 0.12 -9.90
C THR A 105 9.52 0.88 -8.61
N GLU A 106 9.06 2.13 -8.53
CA GLU A 106 9.22 2.96 -7.33
C GLU A 106 8.49 2.34 -6.14
N LEU A 107 7.27 1.87 -6.34
CA LEU A 107 6.48 1.26 -5.28
C LEU A 107 7.11 -0.07 -4.82
N GLN A 108 7.59 -0.89 -5.76
CA GLN A 108 8.25 -2.15 -5.43
C GLN A 108 9.47 -1.92 -4.55
N GLU A 109 10.29 -0.93 -4.87
CA GLU A 109 11.47 -0.58 -4.08
C GLU A 109 11.08 -0.12 -2.68
N ALA A 110 10.05 0.72 -2.56
CA ALA A 110 9.58 1.22 -1.28
C ALA A 110 9.03 0.09 -0.41
N VAL A 111 8.24 -0.80 -0.99
CA VAL A 111 7.67 -1.94 -0.24
C VAL A 111 8.77 -2.91 0.18
N ALA A 112 9.73 -3.20 -0.69
CA ALA A 112 10.86 -4.06 -0.34
C ALA A 112 11.67 -3.48 0.83
N ALA A 113 11.94 -2.18 0.81
CA ALA A 113 12.65 -1.51 1.90
C ALA A 113 11.86 -1.58 3.22
N ALA A 114 10.53 -1.43 3.16
CA ALA A 114 9.68 -1.51 4.34
C ALA A 114 9.62 -2.92 4.93
N LEU A 115 9.87 -3.95 4.13
CA LEU A 115 9.88 -5.34 4.57
C LEU A 115 11.24 -5.79 5.11
N GLU A 116 12.29 -4.98 4.98
CA GLU A 116 13.61 -5.35 5.48
C GLU A 116 13.61 -5.43 7.01
N PRO A 117 14.39 -6.39 7.58
CA PRO A 117 14.52 -6.46 9.03
C PRO A 117 15.07 -5.17 9.62
N ALA A 118 14.55 -4.77 10.77
CA ALA A 118 14.99 -3.55 11.46
C ALA A 118 16.50 -3.55 11.76
N ALA A 119 17.10 -4.71 11.95
CA ALA A 119 18.52 -4.84 12.22
C ALA A 119 19.43 -4.33 11.09
N LEU A 120 18.89 -4.19 9.89
CA LEU A 120 19.65 -3.69 8.74
C LEU A 120 19.70 -2.17 8.67
N ARG A 121 19.01 -1.50 9.55
CA ARG A 121 18.96 -0.03 9.57
C ARG A 121 20.11 0.59 10.28
#